data_0ac2fca708fad2e18dc95a03fcd012f9
#
_entry.id   0ac2fca708fad2e18dc95a03fcd012f9
#
_cell.length_a   1.000
_cell.length_b   1.000
_cell.length_c   1.000
_cell.angle_alpha   90.00
_cell.angle_beta   90.00
_cell.angle_gamma   90.00
#
_symmetry.space_group_name_H-M   'P 1'
#
loop_
_entity.id
_entity.type
_entity.pdbx_description
1 polymer ?
#
loop_
_entity_poly.entity_id
_entity_poly.type
_entity_poly.pdbx_seq_one_letter_code
_entity_poly.pdbx_strand_id
1 'polypeptide(L)'
;MQAKGKKGELLQRAIQELLENLPQEQNFSLLTANESFWNTDIQSIQKEVQNLDYCATAFELEPILTQIQARPSLNKKEILIITDGKGVTSKTLKTIKDKENITFHIPKVEQQYNVSIDSVFIRQTLDDFYEIGVQISNYGENSKAVSLGIYDQQKLVAKSMIKLNKQKQVFPFTIPKKAFHGYISIIDNGLAFDNTYYFSIGESQKTKVISIGEASKSTYLSRIYTNDEFEYQNSNLSQLDFTRLEVQDVIIVNEIDEISQALQTTLQSFAEKGGTVIVIPSAKTTISNLNSLLNPTKTIQYKSLNKTEKLITKIHFSNPVFKNVFDKQISNFQYPKTKVNFDFNYFGASILSYQDQSPFLQSANLGTGKVFVFSAPLNSDNSNFQQSPLIVPVFYKLAQNEEKNGIIARTIGNSEPYFVHTNSSKDGVLRIKNKKEQFIPVQQILNTKVKMDLGNYPKKDGNFEIFNNDIKIENCSFNYNRVESNPFEADQKWLSEYQQIDSINTFFDSIQTENNDSQIWKWFLIFAVLFLLTETAIIRFVK
;
A
#
# COMPACT_ATOMS: atom_id res chain seq x y z
N MET A 1 16.25 -4.08 13.11
CA MET A 1 17.46 -4.03 13.97
C MET A 1 17.83 -2.62 14.49
N GLN A 2 16.92 -1.65 14.41
CA GLN A 2 17.08 -0.32 15.07
C GLN A 2 16.86 -0.33 16.59
N ALA A 3 16.20 -1.38 17.11
CA ALA A 3 15.99 -1.51 18.54
C ALA A 3 17.31 -1.44 19.32
N LYS A 4 17.25 -0.85 20.54
CA LYS A 4 18.43 -0.69 21.38
C LYS A 4 18.66 -1.93 22.24
N GLY A 5 19.87 -2.43 22.21
CA GLY A 5 20.41 -3.41 23.14
C GLY A 5 21.31 -2.73 24.20
N LYS A 6 22.05 -3.53 24.98
CA LYS A 6 22.89 -3.08 26.09
C LYS A 6 23.97 -2.05 25.72
N LYS A 7 24.43 -2.09 24.45
CA LYS A 7 25.55 -1.25 23.95
C LYS A 7 25.16 -0.43 22.71
N GLY A 8 23.92 -0.01 22.58
CA GLY A 8 23.43 0.76 21.42
C GLY A 8 22.50 -0.02 20.50
N GLU A 9 22.34 0.43 19.26
CA GLU A 9 21.47 -0.20 18.29
C GLU A 9 21.98 -1.58 17.85
N LEU A 10 21.05 -2.54 17.66
CA LEU A 10 21.40 -3.93 17.37
C LEU A 10 22.19 -4.10 16.07
N LEU A 11 21.89 -3.29 15.03
CA LEU A 11 22.62 -3.34 13.77
C LEU A 11 24.09 -2.94 13.96
N GLN A 12 24.35 -1.81 14.64
CA GLN A 12 25.70 -1.31 14.88
C GLN A 12 26.52 -2.30 15.71
N ARG A 13 25.87 -2.91 16.68
CA ARG A 13 26.51 -3.95 17.49
C ARG A 13 26.84 -5.20 16.66
N ALA A 14 25.90 -5.66 15.82
CA ALA A 14 26.14 -6.81 14.96
C ALA A 14 27.29 -6.55 13.97
N ILE A 15 27.37 -5.34 13.39
CA ILE A 15 28.48 -4.90 12.53
C ILE A 15 29.80 -4.96 13.30
N GLN A 16 29.84 -4.41 14.50
CA GLN A 16 31.06 -4.41 15.32
C GLN A 16 31.49 -5.83 15.67
N GLU A 17 30.58 -6.68 16.14
CA GLU A 17 30.88 -8.07 16.46
C GLU A 17 31.35 -8.87 15.22
N LEU A 18 30.78 -8.58 14.04
CA LEU A 18 31.22 -9.19 12.79
C LEU A 18 32.66 -8.79 12.42
N LEU A 19 32.97 -7.49 12.49
CA LEU A 19 34.31 -6.96 12.19
C LEU A 19 35.38 -7.47 13.17
N GLU A 20 35.04 -7.65 14.44
CA GLU A 20 35.96 -8.12 15.48
C GLU A 20 36.25 -9.63 15.40
N ASN A 21 35.27 -10.44 14.96
CA ASN A 21 35.36 -11.90 15.04
C ASN A 21 35.54 -12.60 13.70
N LEU A 22 35.38 -11.93 12.58
CA LEU A 22 35.52 -12.53 11.26
C LEU A 22 37.00 -12.80 10.95
N PRO A 23 37.40 -14.06 10.62
CA PRO A 23 38.79 -14.38 10.30
C PRO A 23 39.26 -13.60 9.06
N GLN A 24 40.45 -12.98 9.15
CA GLN A 24 40.97 -12.10 8.10
C GLN A 24 41.28 -12.79 6.76
N GLU A 25 41.60 -14.09 6.82
CA GLU A 25 42.01 -14.87 5.63
C GLU A 25 40.85 -15.74 5.08
N GLN A 26 39.66 -15.63 5.65
CA GLN A 26 38.51 -16.46 5.25
C GLN A 26 37.66 -15.72 4.23
N ASN A 27 37.42 -16.36 3.07
CA ASN A 27 36.43 -15.88 2.11
C ASN A 27 35.00 -16.21 2.57
N PHE A 28 34.14 -15.25 2.49
CA PHE A 28 32.72 -15.35 2.82
C PHE A 28 31.85 -14.57 1.83
N SER A 29 30.54 -14.70 1.96
CA SER A 29 29.59 -13.83 1.26
C SER A 29 28.68 -13.15 2.29
N LEU A 30 28.51 -11.82 2.18
CA LEU A 30 27.66 -11.02 3.03
C LEU A 30 26.50 -10.48 2.21
N LEU A 31 25.27 -10.77 2.64
CA LEU A 31 24.06 -10.31 1.98
C LEU A 31 23.20 -9.54 2.97
N THR A 32 22.72 -8.40 2.53
CA THR A 32 21.72 -7.60 3.22
C THR A 32 20.51 -7.40 2.31
N ALA A 33 19.49 -6.68 2.75
CA ALA A 33 18.35 -6.34 1.91
C ALA A 33 18.73 -5.50 0.67
N ASN A 34 19.79 -4.68 0.77
CA ASN A 34 20.18 -3.72 -0.27
C ASN A 34 21.50 -4.07 -0.97
N GLU A 35 22.38 -4.82 -0.30
CA GLU A 35 23.75 -5.04 -0.76
C GLU A 35 24.11 -6.51 -0.74
N SER A 36 24.97 -6.93 -1.66
CA SER A 36 25.41 -8.31 -1.81
C SER A 36 26.90 -8.35 -2.15
N PHE A 37 27.70 -8.83 -1.22
CA PHE A 37 29.14 -9.04 -1.38
C PHE A 37 29.39 -10.54 -1.48
N TRP A 38 29.89 -10.98 -2.62
CA TRP A 38 30.06 -12.40 -2.89
C TRP A 38 31.53 -12.80 -2.94
N ASN A 39 31.86 -13.90 -2.25
CA ASN A 39 33.19 -14.49 -2.23
C ASN A 39 34.29 -13.44 -1.98
N THR A 40 34.19 -12.71 -0.89
CA THR A 40 35.05 -11.62 -0.48
C THR A 40 35.69 -11.89 0.87
N ASP A 41 36.67 -11.11 1.24
CA ASP A 41 37.25 -11.05 2.58
C ASP A 41 36.84 -9.77 3.30
N ILE A 42 37.03 -9.74 4.63
CA ILE A 42 36.57 -8.61 5.45
C ILE A 42 37.35 -7.33 5.17
N GLN A 43 38.64 -7.43 4.80
CA GLN A 43 39.48 -6.26 4.54
C GLN A 43 38.98 -5.52 3.31
N SER A 44 38.58 -6.26 2.28
CA SER A 44 38.06 -5.72 1.01
C SER A 44 36.77 -4.95 1.14
N ILE A 45 35.90 -5.28 2.12
CA ILE A 45 34.56 -4.66 2.29
C ILE A 45 34.39 -3.96 3.64
N GLN A 46 35.46 -3.74 4.39
CA GLN A 46 35.37 -3.18 5.74
C GLN A 46 34.66 -1.83 5.79
N LYS A 47 34.92 -0.95 4.82
CA LYS A 47 34.26 0.37 4.75
C LYS A 47 32.78 0.27 4.43
N GLU A 48 32.43 -0.61 3.53
CA GLU A 48 31.06 -0.88 3.13
C GLU A 48 30.27 -1.45 4.31
N VAL A 49 30.85 -2.41 5.04
CA VAL A 49 30.24 -3.00 6.23
C VAL A 49 30.04 -1.96 7.36
N GLN A 50 31.02 -1.08 7.57
CA GLN A 50 30.90 0.01 8.55
C GLN A 50 29.83 1.03 8.18
N ASN A 51 29.54 1.21 6.89
CA ASN A 51 28.56 2.15 6.37
C ASN A 51 27.18 1.51 6.09
N LEU A 52 26.97 0.25 6.47
CA LEU A 52 25.65 -0.39 6.33
C LEU A 52 24.59 0.43 7.06
N ASP A 53 23.54 0.81 6.34
CA ASP A 53 22.42 1.60 6.84
C ASP A 53 21.12 0.77 6.77
N TYR A 54 20.09 1.28 7.42
CA TYR A 54 18.77 0.65 7.43
C TYR A 54 18.11 0.71 6.06
N CYS A 55 17.38 -0.36 5.72
CA CYS A 55 16.61 -0.43 4.50
C CYS A 55 15.28 0.33 4.64
N ALA A 56 14.85 0.98 3.56
CA ALA A 56 13.56 1.65 3.53
C ALA A 56 12.37 0.68 3.43
N THR A 57 12.60 -0.52 2.88
CA THR A 57 11.61 -1.60 2.77
C THR A 57 11.77 -2.59 3.91
N ALA A 58 10.67 -3.28 4.26
CA ALA A 58 10.73 -4.35 5.25
C ALA A 58 11.70 -5.47 4.80
N PHE A 59 12.39 -6.06 5.77
CA PHE A 59 13.31 -7.17 5.51
C PHE A 59 12.56 -8.43 5.09
N GLU A 60 12.97 -9.02 3.98
CA GLU A 60 12.45 -10.29 3.48
C GLU A 60 13.60 -11.29 3.34
N LEU A 61 13.55 -12.37 4.12
CA LEU A 61 14.60 -13.39 4.15
C LEU A 61 14.54 -14.34 2.93
N GLU A 62 13.35 -14.62 2.39
CA GLU A 62 13.15 -15.61 1.32
C GLU A 62 13.91 -15.28 0.02
N PRO A 63 13.90 -14.04 -0.50
CA PRO A 63 14.68 -13.68 -1.67
C PRO A 63 16.20 -13.88 -1.47
N ILE A 64 16.71 -13.56 -0.28
CA ILE A 64 18.13 -13.70 0.05
C ILE A 64 18.53 -15.18 0.07
N LEU A 65 17.75 -16.03 0.72
CA LEU A 65 18.00 -17.46 0.76
C LEU A 65 17.90 -18.09 -0.64
N THR A 66 16.97 -17.65 -1.46
CA THR A 66 16.85 -18.09 -2.85
C THR A 66 18.10 -17.73 -3.66
N GLN A 67 18.66 -16.54 -3.48
CA GLN A 67 19.91 -16.12 -4.13
C GLN A 67 21.09 -16.99 -3.66
N ILE A 68 21.17 -17.30 -2.37
CA ILE A 68 22.24 -18.16 -1.81
C ILE A 68 22.11 -19.58 -2.39
N GLN A 69 20.91 -20.14 -2.46
CA GLN A 69 20.67 -21.48 -2.98
C GLN A 69 20.94 -21.60 -4.48
N ALA A 70 20.62 -20.58 -5.26
CA ALA A 70 20.81 -20.55 -6.71
C ALA A 70 22.30 -20.57 -7.13
N ARG A 71 23.23 -20.21 -6.24
CA ARG A 71 24.66 -20.21 -6.57
C ARG A 71 25.28 -21.58 -6.29
N PRO A 72 25.95 -22.21 -7.26
CA PRO A 72 26.65 -23.46 -7.04
C PRO A 72 27.83 -23.27 -6.07
N SER A 73 28.06 -24.26 -5.22
CA SER A 73 29.24 -24.33 -4.34
C SER A 73 29.75 -25.76 -4.33
N LEU A 74 31.05 -25.93 -4.35
CA LEU A 74 31.71 -27.22 -4.22
C LEU A 74 31.69 -27.72 -2.76
N ASN A 75 31.65 -26.79 -1.82
CA ASN A 75 31.62 -27.08 -0.40
C ASN A 75 30.23 -26.87 0.18
N LYS A 76 29.94 -27.51 1.32
CA LYS A 76 28.77 -27.27 2.14
C LYS A 76 28.74 -25.80 2.55
N LYS A 77 27.59 -25.15 2.40
CA LYS A 77 27.41 -23.74 2.79
C LYS A 77 26.98 -23.69 4.24
N GLU A 78 27.74 -23.00 5.07
CA GLU A 78 27.33 -22.65 6.43
C GLU A 78 26.76 -21.22 6.40
N ILE A 79 25.53 -21.05 6.90
CA ILE A 79 24.78 -19.80 6.81
C ILE A 79 24.53 -19.25 8.21
N LEU A 80 25.10 -18.08 8.51
CA LEU A 80 24.80 -17.33 9.72
C LEU A 80 23.78 -16.24 9.38
N ILE A 81 22.62 -16.26 10.04
CA ILE A 81 21.59 -15.23 9.90
C ILE A 81 21.59 -14.37 11.17
N ILE A 82 21.95 -13.10 11.02
CA ILE A 82 21.95 -12.11 12.09
C ILE A 82 20.70 -11.25 11.93
N THR A 83 19.74 -11.37 12.83
CA THR A 83 18.44 -10.69 12.72
C THR A 83 17.85 -10.42 14.10
N ASP A 84 16.94 -9.45 14.22
CA ASP A 84 16.09 -9.29 15.41
C ASP A 84 14.84 -10.20 15.38
N GLY A 85 14.75 -11.09 14.39
CA GLY A 85 13.66 -12.05 14.22
C GLY A 85 12.41 -11.48 13.54
N LYS A 86 12.36 -10.19 13.24
CA LYS A 86 11.23 -9.57 12.55
C LYS A 86 11.28 -9.88 11.06
N GLY A 87 10.10 -10.04 10.46
CA GLY A 87 10.00 -10.43 9.03
C GLY A 87 10.36 -11.89 8.75
N VAL A 88 10.79 -12.66 9.74
CA VAL A 88 11.06 -14.08 9.63
C VAL A 88 9.83 -14.86 10.09
N THR A 89 9.29 -15.72 9.24
CA THR A 89 8.11 -16.54 9.55
C THR A 89 8.41 -18.02 9.34
N SER A 90 7.68 -18.88 10.02
CA SER A 90 7.76 -20.34 9.81
C SER A 90 7.44 -20.74 8.35
N LYS A 91 6.66 -19.94 7.62
CA LYS A 91 6.36 -20.16 6.20
C LYS A 91 7.60 -19.92 5.34
N THR A 92 8.31 -18.81 5.57
CA THR A 92 9.55 -18.44 4.87
C THR A 92 10.62 -19.51 5.06
N LEU A 93 10.70 -20.07 6.26
CA LEU A 93 11.71 -21.06 6.61
C LEU A 93 11.40 -22.48 6.09
N LYS A 94 10.13 -22.80 5.79
CA LYS A 94 9.75 -24.10 5.20
C LYS A 94 10.30 -24.31 3.78
N THR A 95 10.66 -23.26 3.09
CA THR A 95 11.26 -23.33 1.74
C THR A 95 12.73 -23.74 1.77
N ILE A 96 13.36 -23.73 2.95
CA ILE A 96 14.78 -24.07 3.11
C ILE A 96 14.95 -25.60 3.15
N LYS A 97 15.76 -26.12 2.25
CA LYS A 97 16.00 -27.58 2.12
C LYS A 97 17.00 -28.11 3.15
N ASP A 98 18.04 -27.33 3.48
CA ASP A 98 19.16 -27.75 4.33
C ASP A 98 19.14 -26.99 5.67
N LYS A 99 18.23 -27.36 6.56
CA LYS A 99 18.04 -26.70 7.87
C LYS A 99 19.27 -26.82 8.79
N GLU A 100 20.05 -27.90 8.63
CA GLU A 100 21.20 -28.21 9.49
C GLU A 100 22.37 -27.24 9.34
N ASN A 101 22.38 -26.45 8.25
CA ASN A 101 23.46 -25.53 7.94
C ASN A 101 23.13 -24.07 8.23
N ILE A 102 22.00 -23.82 8.91
CA ILE A 102 21.54 -22.48 9.21
C ILE A 102 21.60 -22.25 10.71
N THR A 103 22.37 -21.25 11.07
CA THR A 103 22.52 -20.81 12.46
C THR A 103 21.96 -19.39 12.59
N PHE A 104 21.18 -19.15 13.63
CA PHE A 104 20.64 -17.84 13.93
C PHE A 104 21.38 -17.18 15.09
N HIS A 105 21.72 -15.91 14.91
CA HIS A 105 22.12 -15.00 15.98
C HIS A 105 21.05 -13.91 16.14
N ILE A 106 20.33 -13.92 17.26
CA ILE A 106 19.30 -12.94 17.58
C ILE A 106 19.76 -12.10 18.78
N PRO A 107 20.30 -10.88 18.53
CA PRO A 107 20.73 -10.00 19.59
C PRO A 107 19.56 -9.60 20.50
N LYS A 108 19.77 -9.65 21.81
CA LYS A 108 18.73 -9.34 22.79
C LYS A 108 18.36 -7.85 22.78
N VAL A 109 17.07 -7.57 22.60
CA VAL A 109 16.48 -6.23 22.74
C VAL A 109 16.37 -5.88 24.23
N GLU A 110 16.86 -4.71 24.63
CA GLU A 110 16.72 -4.16 25.98
C GLU A 110 15.80 -2.93 26.03
N GLN A 111 15.34 -2.47 24.87
CA GLN A 111 14.38 -1.38 24.78
C GLN A 111 13.05 -1.79 25.41
N GLN A 112 12.52 -0.98 26.33
CA GLN A 112 11.33 -1.32 27.12
C GLN A 112 10.03 -0.74 26.59
N TYR A 113 10.09 0.24 25.69
CA TYR A 113 8.91 0.87 25.11
C TYR A 113 9.22 1.50 23.75
N ASN A 114 8.18 1.73 22.97
CA ASN A 114 8.20 2.51 21.75
C ASN A 114 6.85 3.17 21.50
N VAL A 115 6.85 4.37 20.94
CA VAL A 115 5.65 5.08 20.50
C VAL A 115 5.77 5.37 19.02
N SER A 116 4.80 4.95 18.23
CA SER A 116 4.83 5.05 16.76
C SER A 116 3.64 5.88 16.26
N ILE A 117 3.87 6.75 15.29
CA ILE A 117 2.81 7.36 14.49
C ILE A 117 2.50 6.44 13.32
N ASP A 118 1.33 5.77 13.36
CA ASP A 118 1.00 4.74 12.39
C ASP A 118 0.38 5.30 11.11
N SER A 119 -0.54 6.26 11.26
CA SER A 119 -1.26 6.83 10.13
C SER A 119 -1.91 8.18 10.47
N VAL A 120 -2.22 8.92 9.41
CA VAL A 120 -3.00 10.16 9.46
C VAL A 120 -4.13 10.06 8.45
N PHE A 121 -5.33 10.48 8.83
CA PHE A 121 -6.50 10.47 7.94
C PHE A 121 -7.43 11.63 8.26
N ILE A 122 -8.22 12.08 7.27
CA ILE A 122 -9.26 13.09 7.48
C ILE A 122 -10.44 12.41 8.16
N ARG A 123 -10.83 12.92 9.34
CA ARG A 123 -12.04 12.49 10.06
C ARG A 123 -13.26 13.23 9.56
N GLN A 124 -13.12 14.55 9.40
CA GLN A 124 -14.20 15.42 8.97
C GLN A 124 -13.64 16.62 8.22
N THR A 125 -14.35 17.04 7.18
CA THR A 125 -14.10 18.29 6.47
C THR A 125 -15.12 19.31 6.94
N LEU A 126 -14.63 20.40 7.53
CA LEU A 126 -15.41 21.57 7.94
C LEU A 126 -15.23 22.68 6.91
N ASP A 127 -15.95 23.79 7.06
CA ASP A 127 -15.92 24.89 6.08
C ASP A 127 -14.48 25.42 5.89
N ASP A 128 -13.80 25.77 6.98
CA ASP A 128 -12.45 26.36 6.96
C ASP A 128 -11.35 25.44 7.46
N PHE A 129 -11.67 24.22 7.91
CA PHE A 129 -10.74 23.34 8.59
C PHE A 129 -10.92 21.88 8.19
N TYR A 130 -9.82 21.11 8.24
CA TYR A 130 -9.85 19.66 8.31
C TYR A 130 -9.69 19.21 9.76
N GLU A 131 -10.56 18.34 10.24
CA GLU A 131 -10.29 17.54 11.43
C GLU A 131 -9.56 16.27 10.98
N ILE A 132 -8.29 16.16 11.36
CA ILE A 132 -7.47 14.98 11.08
C ILE A 132 -7.40 14.07 12.30
N GLY A 133 -7.39 12.76 12.07
CA GLY A 133 -7.13 11.74 13.06
C GLY A 133 -5.68 11.27 12.94
N VAL A 134 -4.93 11.35 14.03
CA VAL A 134 -3.57 10.81 14.11
C VAL A 134 -3.62 9.53 14.92
N GLN A 135 -3.38 8.39 14.25
CA GLN A 135 -3.32 7.09 14.91
C GLN A 135 -1.92 6.84 15.46
N ILE A 136 -1.85 6.55 16.74
CA ILE A 136 -0.61 6.30 17.48
C ILE A 136 -0.70 4.95 18.16
N SER A 137 0.37 4.17 18.05
CA SER A 137 0.57 2.93 18.80
C SER A 137 1.58 3.12 19.92
N ASN A 138 1.30 2.52 21.05
CA ASN A 138 2.16 2.46 22.23
C ASN A 138 2.53 1.00 22.51
N TYR A 139 3.79 0.70 22.49
CA TYR A 139 4.35 -0.62 22.74
C TYR A 139 5.13 -0.61 24.06
N GLY A 140 4.87 -1.57 24.90
CA GLY A 140 5.46 -1.64 26.24
C GLY A 140 4.82 -0.67 27.24
N GLU A 141 5.46 -0.49 28.38
CA GLU A 141 4.94 0.35 29.48
C GLU A 141 5.50 1.78 29.38
N ASN A 142 4.76 2.68 28.76
CA ASN A 142 5.05 4.11 28.76
C ASN A 142 3.90 4.89 29.41
N SER A 143 4.11 5.34 30.64
CA SER A 143 3.15 6.15 31.39
C SER A 143 3.33 7.66 31.19
N LYS A 144 4.38 8.08 30.48
CA LYS A 144 4.72 9.49 30.29
C LYS A 144 3.89 10.10 29.16
N ALA A 145 3.51 11.37 29.32
CA ALA A 145 2.92 12.14 28.24
C ALA A 145 3.98 12.41 27.17
N VAL A 146 3.59 12.23 25.90
CA VAL A 146 4.45 12.44 24.74
C VAL A 146 4.07 13.75 24.06
N SER A 147 5.07 14.56 23.70
CA SER A 147 4.86 15.80 22.94
C SER A 147 4.65 15.46 21.44
N LEU A 148 3.51 15.88 20.88
CA LEU A 148 3.20 15.74 19.46
C LEU A 148 3.13 17.13 18.84
N GLY A 149 3.84 17.32 17.71
CA GLY A 149 3.82 18.53 16.90
C GLY A 149 3.41 18.26 15.47
N ILE A 150 2.61 19.14 14.88
CA ILE A 150 2.20 19.13 13.47
C ILE A 150 2.89 20.30 12.78
N TYR A 151 3.58 20.01 11.68
CA TYR A 151 4.38 21.00 10.96
C TYR A 151 3.97 21.04 9.49
N ASP A 152 3.62 22.24 8.99
CA ASP A 152 3.48 22.50 7.55
C ASP A 152 4.85 22.99 7.03
N GLN A 153 5.51 22.19 6.20
CA GLN A 153 6.93 22.31 5.87
C GLN A 153 7.80 22.33 7.15
N GLN A 154 8.23 23.50 7.62
CA GLN A 154 9.01 23.67 8.86
C GLN A 154 8.27 24.51 9.91
N LYS A 155 7.07 25.01 9.58
CA LYS A 155 6.28 25.88 10.47
C LYS A 155 5.39 25.04 11.37
N LEU A 156 5.50 25.21 12.68
CA LEU A 156 4.61 24.58 13.65
C LEU A 156 3.16 25.08 13.46
N VAL A 157 2.24 24.18 13.21
CA VAL A 157 0.80 24.44 13.04
C VAL A 157 0.02 24.12 14.31
N ALA A 158 0.33 22.98 14.95
CA ALA A 158 -0.30 22.58 16.19
C ALA A 158 0.68 21.80 17.05
N LYS A 159 0.52 21.91 18.39
CA LYS A 159 1.28 21.13 19.36
C LYS A 159 0.40 20.70 20.52
N SER A 160 0.54 19.47 20.97
CA SER A 160 -0.21 18.93 22.11
C SER A 160 0.64 17.96 22.90
N MET A 161 0.34 17.85 24.20
CA MET A 161 0.83 16.75 25.03
C MET A 161 -0.23 15.66 25.04
N ILE A 162 0.11 14.48 24.57
CA ILE A 162 -0.80 13.34 24.49
C ILE A 162 -0.44 12.31 25.55
N LYS A 163 -1.45 11.72 26.18
CA LYS A 163 -1.29 10.60 27.11
C LYS A 163 -1.84 9.34 26.49
N LEU A 164 -1.01 8.32 26.42
CA LEU A 164 -1.34 7.05 25.81
C LEU A 164 -1.86 6.08 26.86
N ASN A 165 -3.17 5.83 26.86
CA ASN A 165 -3.85 4.95 27.82
C ASN A 165 -4.21 3.59 27.22
N LYS A 166 -4.05 3.43 25.90
CA LYS A 166 -4.35 2.21 25.13
C LYS A 166 -3.19 1.90 24.19
N GLN A 167 -3.08 0.64 23.78
CA GLN A 167 -2.07 0.21 22.82
C GLN A 167 -2.22 0.95 21.47
N LYS A 168 -3.46 1.18 21.00
CA LYS A 168 -3.74 1.99 19.82
C LYS A 168 -4.76 3.06 20.16
N GLN A 169 -4.47 4.30 19.77
CA GLN A 169 -5.34 5.44 20.06
C GLN A 169 -5.29 6.46 18.93
N VAL A 170 -6.43 7.10 18.65
CA VAL A 170 -6.55 8.15 17.64
C VAL A 170 -6.72 9.49 18.35
N PHE A 171 -5.91 10.46 18.00
CA PHE A 171 -5.97 11.83 18.52
C PHE A 171 -6.47 12.77 17.42
N PRO A 172 -7.55 13.54 17.67
CA PRO A 172 -8.06 14.53 16.73
C PRO A 172 -7.24 15.82 16.79
N PHE A 173 -6.98 16.40 15.61
CA PHE A 173 -6.38 17.73 15.47
C PHE A 173 -7.09 18.49 14.37
N THR A 174 -7.15 19.81 14.51
CA THR A 174 -7.72 20.70 13.51
C THR A 174 -6.59 21.45 12.79
N ILE A 175 -6.59 21.39 11.46
CA ILE A 175 -5.66 22.13 10.60
C ILE A 175 -6.44 22.96 9.58
N PRO A 176 -5.93 24.10 9.07
CA PRO A 176 -6.61 24.89 8.05
C PRO A 176 -6.94 24.07 6.79
N LYS A 177 -8.12 24.31 6.19
CA LYS A 177 -8.55 23.67 4.92
C LYS A 177 -7.83 24.31 3.73
N LYS A 178 -6.58 23.95 3.55
CA LYS A 178 -5.71 24.36 2.45
C LYS A 178 -4.75 23.26 2.09
N ALA A 179 -4.04 23.43 0.97
CA ALA A 179 -2.94 22.53 0.64
C ALA A 179 -1.95 22.45 1.81
N PHE A 180 -1.55 21.25 2.14
CA PHE A 180 -0.64 20.95 3.24
C PHE A 180 0.49 20.03 2.75
N HIS A 181 1.71 20.33 3.16
CA HIS A 181 2.86 19.53 2.78
C HIS A 181 3.86 19.48 3.94
N GLY A 182 3.63 18.55 4.86
CA GLY A 182 4.33 18.59 6.12
C GLY A 182 4.43 17.22 6.80
N TYR A 183 4.54 17.27 8.10
CA TYR A 183 4.72 16.07 8.91
C TYR A 183 4.17 16.25 10.33
N ILE A 184 3.93 15.12 10.98
CA ILE A 184 3.69 15.04 12.41
C ILE A 184 4.93 14.41 13.06
N SER A 185 5.33 14.93 14.19
CA SER A 185 6.47 14.41 14.94
C SER A 185 6.14 14.24 16.40
N ILE A 186 6.63 13.16 16.99
CA ILE A 186 6.64 12.92 18.43
C ILE A 186 8.09 12.88 18.92
N ILE A 187 8.27 13.08 20.21
CA ILE A 187 9.58 12.95 20.87
C ILE A 187 9.41 11.85 21.91
N ASP A 188 9.96 10.70 21.60
CA ASP A 188 10.15 9.62 22.55
C ASP A 188 11.62 9.14 22.54
N ASN A 189 11.98 8.18 23.40
CA ASN A 189 13.31 7.57 23.40
C ASN A 189 13.30 6.18 22.76
N GLY A 190 12.25 5.87 22.00
CA GLY A 190 12.04 4.61 21.31
C GLY A 190 12.79 4.51 19.98
N LEU A 191 12.13 3.94 18.99
CA LEU A 191 12.64 3.83 17.63
C LEU A 191 12.50 5.18 16.91
N ALA A 192 13.56 5.62 16.24
CA ALA A 192 13.56 6.96 15.64
C ALA A 192 12.77 7.03 14.32
N PHE A 193 12.71 5.91 13.56
CA PHE A 193 12.13 5.89 12.21
C PHE A 193 10.60 6.08 12.18
N ASP A 194 9.91 5.79 13.28
CA ASP A 194 8.45 5.86 13.38
C ASP A 194 7.94 7.06 14.19
N ASN A 195 8.87 7.89 14.66
CA ASN A 195 8.60 9.13 15.37
C ASN A 195 8.11 10.27 14.48
N THR A 196 8.25 10.14 13.16
CA THR A 196 7.79 11.12 12.19
C THR A 196 6.88 10.46 11.17
N TYR A 197 5.79 11.15 10.82
CA TYR A 197 4.87 10.73 9.78
C TYR A 197 4.65 11.88 8.80
N TYR A 198 5.07 11.70 7.56
CA TYR A 198 4.94 12.68 6.48
C TYR A 198 3.60 12.51 5.77
N PHE A 199 2.93 13.62 5.50
CA PHE A 199 1.70 13.60 4.73
C PHE A 199 1.51 14.91 3.96
N SER A 200 0.77 14.80 2.87
CA SER A 200 0.36 15.94 2.06
C SER A 200 -1.15 15.95 1.90
N ILE A 201 -1.72 17.12 1.75
CA ILE A 201 -3.09 17.34 1.28
C ILE A 201 -2.95 18.24 0.05
N GLY A 202 -3.44 17.79 -1.10
CA GLY A 202 -3.41 18.55 -2.34
C GLY A 202 -4.32 19.77 -2.29
N GLU A 203 -4.18 20.66 -3.26
CA GLU A 203 -5.21 21.67 -3.51
C GLU A 203 -6.50 20.96 -3.91
N SER A 204 -7.62 21.40 -3.35
CA SER A 204 -8.92 20.84 -3.69
C SER A 204 -9.21 21.10 -5.17
N GLN A 205 -9.11 20.05 -5.97
CA GLN A 205 -9.48 20.10 -7.38
C GLN A 205 -10.95 19.73 -7.53
N LYS A 206 -11.71 20.56 -8.23
CA LYS A 206 -13.10 20.26 -8.53
C LYS A 206 -13.18 18.99 -9.39
N THR A 207 -14.10 18.11 -9.04
CA THR A 207 -14.38 16.93 -9.86
C THR A 207 -15.20 17.35 -11.08
N LYS A 208 -14.73 17.02 -12.28
CA LYS A 208 -15.41 17.34 -13.54
C LYS A 208 -16.47 16.28 -13.83
N VAL A 209 -17.72 16.69 -13.84
CA VAL A 209 -18.87 15.81 -14.05
C VAL A 209 -19.68 16.28 -15.24
N ILE A 210 -19.89 15.41 -16.20
CA ILE A 210 -20.81 15.66 -17.31
C ILE A 210 -21.97 14.66 -17.30
N SER A 211 -23.20 15.15 -17.40
CA SER A 211 -24.35 14.30 -17.69
C SER A 211 -24.76 14.41 -19.16
N ILE A 212 -25.03 13.28 -19.79
CA ILE A 212 -25.50 13.17 -21.17
C ILE A 212 -26.97 12.76 -21.12
N GLY A 213 -27.86 13.61 -21.57
CA GLY A 213 -29.30 13.40 -21.57
C GLY A 213 -30.09 14.70 -21.59
N GLU A 214 -31.42 14.58 -21.50
CA GLU A 214 -32.30 15.75 -21.48
C GLU A 214 -32.07 16.59 -20.21
N ALA A 215 -31.97 17.93 -20.37
CA ALA A 215 -31.75 18.86 -19.26
C ALA A 215 -32.87 18.79 -18.21
N SER A 216 -34.12 18.58 -18.64
CA SER A 216 -35.29 18.43 -17.76
C SER A 216 -35.15 17.27 -16.78
N LYS A 217 -34.53 16.15 -17.21
CA LYS A 217 -34.28 14.96 -16.40
C LYS A 217 -33.00 15.07 -15.56
N SER A 218 -32.16 16.05 -15.82
CA SER A 218 -30.85 16.25 -15.17
C SER A 218 -30.83 17.35 -14.11
N THR A 219 -31.96 18.04 -13.84
CA THR A 219 -32.04 19.18 -12.92
C THR A 219 -31.61 18.83 -11.48
N TYR A 220 -31.87 17.61 -11.02
CA TYR A 220 -31.44 17.18 -9.69
C TYR A 220 -29.91 17.05 -9.60
N LEU A 221 -29.23 16.67 -10.66
CA LEU A 221 -27.76 16.54 -10.70
C LEU A 221 -27.09 17.92 -10.51
N SER A 222 -27.61 18.98 -11.11
CA SER A 222 -27.07 20.34 -10.94
C SER A 222 -27.22 20.87 -9.51
N ARG A 223 -28.19 20.35 -8.73
CA ARG A 223 -28.37 20.69 -7.32
C ARG A 223 -27.43 19.90 -6.41
N ILE A 224 -27.03 18.70 -6.82
CA ILE A 224 -26.10 17.86 -6.07
C ILE A 224 -24.67 18.27 -6.34
N TYR A 225 -24.30 18.45 -7.60
CA TYR A 225 -22.96 18.82 -8.01
C TYR A 225 -22.79 20.35 -8.03
N THR A 226 -22.67 20.92 -6.84
CA THR A 226 -22.49 22.37 -6.66
C THR A 226 -21.09 22.80 -7.06
N ASN A 227 -20.96 24.08 -7.42
CA ASN A 227 -19.70 24.63 -7.94
C ASN A 227 -18.57 24.76 -6.90
N ASP A 228 -18.82 24.41 -5.64
CA ASP A 228 -17.79 24.43 -4.59
C ASP A 228 -16.80 23.27 -4.74
N GLU A 229 -17.31 22.08 -5.08
CA GLU A 229 -16.50 20.85 -5.18
C GLU A 229 -16.54 20.21 -6.58
N PHE A 230 -17.48 20.63 -7.45
CA PHE A 230 -17.69 20.03 -8.76
C PHE A 230 -17.67 21.10 -9.88
N GLU A 231 -17.26 20.67 -11.07
CA GLU A 231 -17.47 21.37 -12.33
C GLU A 231 -18.49 20.56 -13.14
N TYR A 232 -19.79 20.86 -12.91
CA TYR A 232 -20.87 20.09 -13.53
C TYR A 232 -21.37 20.73 -14.81
N GLN A 233 -21.56 19.89 -15.84
CA GLN A 233 -22.16 20.27 -17.12
C GLN A 233 -23.20 19.23 -17.54
N ASN A 234 -24.27 19.71 -18.20
CA ASN A 234 -25.24 18.84 -18.89
C ASN A 234 -25.12 19.03 -20.39
N SER A 235 -25.14 17.94 -21.16
CA SER A 235 -25.14 17.97 -22.62
C SER A 235 -26.27 17.09 -23.18
N ASN A 236 -27.03 17.63 -24.12
CA ASN A 236 -27.94 16.79 -24.89
C ASN A 236 -27.15 15.91 -25.84
N LEU A 237 -27.64 14.70 -26.10
CA LEU A 237 -26.96 13.75 -26.98
C LEU A 237 -26.70 14.31 -28.38
N SER A 238 -27.63 15.11 -28.91
CA SER A 238 -27.51 15.73 -30.24
C SER A 238 -26.43 16.83 -30.36
N GLN A 239 -25.97 17.36 -29.22
CA GLN A 239 -24.98 18.44 -29.13
C GLN A 239 -23.70 17.98 -28.45
N LEU A 240 -23.54 16.67 -28.26
CA LEU A 240 -22.43 16.10 -27.52
C LEU A 240 -21.11 16.25 -28.27
N ASP A 241 -20.17 16.97 -27.66
CA ASP A 241 -18.79 17.04 -28.10
C ASP A 241 -18.00 15.91 -27.43
N PHE A 242 -17.63 14.89 -28.18
CA PHE A 242 -16.90 13.73 -27.70
C PHE A 242 -15.51 14.08 -27.14
N THR A 243 -14.88 15.15 -27.63
CA THR A 243 -13.55 15.57 -27.14
C THR A 243 -13.62 16.05 -25.70
N ARG A 244 -14.77 16.57 -25.27
CA ARG A 244 -15.00 16.99 -23.89
C ARG A 244 -15.18 15.84 -22.92
N LEU A 245 -15.50 14.62 -23.39
CA LEU A 245 -15.65 13.46 -22.54
C LEU A 245 -14.30 12.97 -21.98
N GLU A 246 -13.24 13.12 -22.74
CA GLU A 246 -11.91 12.63 -22.35
C GLU A 246 -11.30 13.39 -21.15
N VAL A 247 -11.73 14.64 -20.92
CA VAL A 247 -11.21 15.48 -19.84
C VAL A 247 -12.07 15.47 -18.57
N GLN A 248 -13.15 14.68 -18.58
CA GLN A 248 -14.02 14.50 -17.41
C GLN A 248 -13.43 13.52 -16.41
N ASP A 249 -13.92 13.56 -15.18
CA ASP A 249 -13.69 12.53 -14.17
C ASP A 249 -14.86 11.55 -14.10
N VAL A 250 -16.07 12.08 -14.31
CA VAL A 250 -17.32 11.31 -14.24
C VAL A 250 -18.23 11.63 -15.43
N ILE A 251 -18.72 10.61 -16.08
CA ILE A 251 -19.73 10.71 -17.14
C ILE A 251 -21.00 10.00 -16.69
N ILE A 252 -22.13 10.71 -16.70
CA ILE A 252 -23.44 10.20 -16.36
C ILE A 252 -24.28 10.05 -17.63
N VAL A 253 -24.58 8.82 -18.02
CA VAL A 253 -25.55 8.52 -19.08
C VAL A 253 -26.93 8.55 -18.45
N ASN A 254 -27.68 9.63 -18.66
CA ASN A 254 -28.94 9.89 -17.97
C ASN A 254 -30.15 9.68 -18.87
N GLU A 255 -30.74 8.52 -18.81
CA GLU A 255 -32.00 8.13 -19.47
C GLU A 255 -32.00 8.41 -20.99
N ILE A 256 -30.93 7.98 -21.66
CA ILE A 256 -30.81 8.03 -23.14
C ILE A 256 -31.56 6.82 -23.72
N ASP A 257 -32.46 7.07 -24.69
CA ASP A 257 -33.28 6.01 -25.32
C ASP A 257 -32.43 5.07 -26.18
N GLU A 258 -31.40 5.60 -26.85
CA GLU A 258 -30.49 4.82 -27.69
C GLU A 258 -29.05 5.34 -27.52
N ILE A 259 -28.14 4.49 -27.07
CA ILE A 259 -26.72 4.78 -26.94
C ILE A 259 -26.03 4.33 -28.22
N SER A 260 -25.56 5.28 -29.04
CA SER A 260 -24.89 4.96 -30.30
C SER A 260 -23.60 4.17 -30.08
N GLN A 261 -23.19 3.36 -31.07
CA GLN A 261 -21.96 2.56 -30.99
C GLN A 261 -20.72 3.43 -30.69
N ALA A 262 -20.65 4.63 -31.27
CA ALA A 262 -19.56 5.57 -31.02
C ALA A 262 -19.52 6.00 -29.55
N LEU A 263 -20.67 6.32 -28.93
CA LEU A 263 -20.76 6.67 -27.54
C LEU A 263 -20.42 5.48 -26.62
N GLN A 264 -20.91 4.27 -26.95
CA GLN A 264 -20.56 3.05 -26.20
C GLN A 264 -19.04 2.84 -26.16
N THR A 265 -18.38 2.88 -27.32
CA THR A 265 -16.92 2.72 -27.42
C THR A 265 -16.17 3.79 -26.65
N THR A 266 -16.62 5.05 -26.71
CA THR A 266 -16.00 6.16 -25.96
C THR A 266 -16.14 5.96 -24.45
N LEU A 267 -17.34 5.60 -23.96
CA LEU A 267 -17.59 5.34 -22.53
C LEU A 267 -16.79 4.15 -21.99
N GLN A 268 -16.69 3.08 -22.79
CA GLN A 268 -15.87 1.91 -22.46
C GLN A 268 -14.40 2.29 -22.35
N SER A 269 -13.85 2.95 -23.36
CA SER A 269 -12.46 3.43 -23.34
C SER A 269 -12.20 4.41 -22.19
N PHE A 270 -13.14 5.30 -21.90
CA PHE A 270 -13.05 6.23 -20.79
C PHE A 270 -12.99 5.50 -19.44
N ALA A 271 -13.86 4.49 -19.22
CA ALA A 271 -13.84 3.69 -18.01
C ALA A 271 -12.56 2.83 -17.91
N GLU A 272 -12.13 2.16 -19.00
CA GLU A 272 -10.90 1.36 -19.03
C GLU A 272 -9.66 2.17 -18.60
N LYS A 273 -9.63 3.45 -18.97
CA LYS A 273 -8.56 4.38 -18.64
C LYS A 273 -8.72 5.08 -17.29
N GLY A 274 -9.68 4.65 -16.47
CA GLY A 274 -9.81 5.07 -15.09
C GLY A 274 -10.88 6.11 -14.80
N GLY A 275 -11.72 6.49 -15.77
CA GLY A 275 -12.88 7.32 -15.56
C GLY A 275 -14.03 6.59 -14.85
N THR A 276 -14.96 7.35 -14.30
CA THR A 276 -16.20 6.82 -13.69
C THR A 276 -17.37 7.02 -14.64
N VAL A 277 -18.08 5.94 -14.97
CA VAL A 277 -19.30 5.98 -15.77
C VAL A 277 -20.49 5.60 -14.90
N ILE A 278 -21.54 6.44 -14.91
CA ILE A 278 -22.80 6.17 -14.19
C ILE A 278 -23.88 6.00 -15.26
N VAL A 279 -24.54 4.83 -15.29
CA VAL A 279 -25.58 4.49 -16.25
C VAL A 279 -26.94 4.48 -15.56
N ILE A 280 -27.82 5.40 -15.96
CA ILE A 280 -29.22 5.45 -15.59
C ILE A 280 -30.02 5.09 -16.86
N PRO A 281 -30.66 3.91 -16.92
CA PRO A 281 -31.34 3.46 -18.13
C PRO A 281 -32.60 4.27 -18.41
N SER A 282 -32.98 4.43 -19.68
CA SER A 282 -34.34 4.82 -20.06
C SER A 282 -35.24 3.58 -20.12
N ALA A 283 -36.52 3.72 -19.78
CA ALA A 283 -37.50 2.64 -19.96
C ALA A 283 -37.70 2.24 -21.44
N LYS A 284 -37.24 3.07 -22.37
CA LYS A 284 -37.34 2.82 -23.83
C LYS A 284 -36.08 2.18 -24.40
N THR A 285 -34.96 2.22 -23.67
CA THR A 285 -33.71 1.63 -24.16
C THR A 285 -33.84 0.11 -24.26
N THR A 286 -33.39 -0.47 -25.35
CA THR A 286 -33.40 -1.93 -25.50
C THR A 286 -32.32 -2.57 -24.62
N ILE A 287 -32.62 -3.78 -24.14
CA ILE A 287 -31.69 -4.56 -23.28
C ILE A 287 -30.39 -4.84 -24.06
N SER A 288 -30.48 -5.12 -25.35
CA SER A 288 -29.31 -5.33 -26.20
C SER A 288 -28.40 -4.10 -26.25
N ASN A 289 -28.97 -2.89 -26.35
CA ASN A 289 -28.21 -1.64 -26.40
C ASN A 289 -27.51 -1.36 -25.08
N LEU A 290 -28.20 -1.56 -23.92
CA LEU A 290 -27.60 -1.44 -22.59
C LEU A 290 -26.48 -2.47 -22.37
N ASN A 291 -26.72 -3.72 -22.79
CA ASN A 291 -25.73 -4.77 -22.61
C ASN A 291 -24.51 -4.59 -23.52
N SER A 292 -24.66 -4.04 -24.72
CA SER A 292 -23.51 -3.69 -25.56
C SER A 292 -22.54 -2.72 -24.86
N LEU A 293 -23.06 -1.76 -24.10
CA LEU A 293 -22.23 -0.86 -23.28
C LEU A 293 -21.52 -1.60 -22.14
N LEU A 294 -22.22 -2.56 -21.49
CA LEU A 294 -21.74 -3.22 -20.26
C LEU A 294 -20.94 -4.51 -20.51
N ASN A 295 -20.98 -5.08 -21.71
CA ASN A 295 -20.31 -6.35 -22.04
C ASN A 295 -18.84 -6.44 -21.58
N PRO A 296 -18.01 -5.40 -21.70
CA PRO A 296 -16.62 -5.47 -21.23
C PRO A 296 -16.49 -5.68 -19.72
N THR A 297 -17.50 -5.33 -18.93
CA THR A 297 -17.46 -5.53 -17.47
C THR A 297 -17.55 -7.00 -17.06
N LYS A 298 -18.16 -7.85 -17.92
CA LYS A 298 -18.39 -9.30 -17.71
C LYS A 298 -19.20 -9.67 -16.47
N THR A 299 -19.62 -8.71 -15.66
CA THR A 299 -20.20 -8.94 -14.33
C THR A 299 -21.65 -8.47 -14.20
N ILE A 300 -22.09 -7.53 -15.03
CA ILE A 300 -23.42 -6.94 -14.97
C ILE A 300 -24.07 -7.05 -16.35
N GLN A 301 -25.29 -7.60 -16.40
CA GLN A 301 -26.11 -7.66 -17.62
C GLN A 301 -27.56 -7.42 -17.29
N TYR A 302 -28.22 -6.54 -18.02
CA TYR A 302 -29.67 -6.39 -17.99
C TYR A 302 -30.34 -7.61 -18.60
N LYS A 303 -31.41 -8.11 -17.95
CA LYS A 303 -32.09 -9.34 -18.34
C LYS A 303 -33.49 -9.11 -18.90
N SER A 304 -34.31 -8.41 -18.16
CA SER A 304 -35.70 -8.17 -18.51
C SER A 304 -36.18 -6.82 -17.98
N LEU A 305 -37.14 -6.21 -18.66
CA LEU A 305 -37.82 -5.02 -18.22
C LEU A 305 -39.11 -5.42 -17.52
N ASN A 306 -39.28 -4.99 -16.26
CA ASN A 306 -40.46 -5.24 -15.45
C ASN A 306 -41.28 -3.97 -15.22
N LYS A 307 -42.58 -4.10 -15.25
CA LYS A 307 -43.54 -3.00 -14.97
C LYS A 307 -44.23 -3.17 -13.60
N THR A 308 -43.51 -3.79 -12.68
CA THR A 308 -44.01 -4.00 -11.29
C THR A 308 -43.36 -3.00 -10.37
N GLU A 309 -44.13 -2.31 -9.58
CA GLU A 309 -43.60 -1.37 -8.60
C GLU A 309 -42.75 -2.11 -7.56
N LYS A 310 -41.52 -1.61 -7.32
CA LYS A 310 -40.61 -2.12 -6.32
C LYS A 310 -40.14 -1.00 -5.38
N LEU A 311 -39.99 -1.33 -4.09
CA LEU A 311 -39.48 -0.42 -3.06
C LEU A 311 -37.99 -0.64 -2.85
N ILE A 312 -37.17 0.43 -2.78
CA ILE A 312 -35.75 0.41 -2.48
C ILE A 312 -35.60 0.44 -0.96
N THR A 313 -35.34 -0.72 -0.36
CA THR A 313 -35.39 -0.89 1.10
C THR A 313 -34.06 -1.21 1.75
N LYS A 314 -33.06 -1.67 0.97
CA LYS A 314 -31.76 -2.09 1.50
C LYS A 314 -30.63 -1.16 1.10
N ILE A 315 -29.93 -0.66 2.12
CA ILE A 315 -28.65 0.04 1.98
C ILE A 315 -27.56 -0.91 2.46
N HIS A 316 -26.61 -1.22 1.60
CA HIS A 316 -25.47 -2.07 1.98
C HIS A 316 -24.34 -1.21 2.58
N PHE A 317 -24.47 -0.87 3.87
CA PHE A 317 -23.54 0.02 4.60
C PHE A 317 -22.08 -0.46 4.62
N SER A 318 -21.85 -1.76 4.42
CA SER A 318 -20.50 -2.32 4.27
C SER A 318 -19.83 -1.99 2.92
N ASN A 319 -20.62 -1.48 1.95
CA ASN A 319 -20.08 -1.10 0.66
C ASN A 319 -19.19 0.16 0.82
N PRO A 320 -18.00 0.19 0.22
CA PRO A 320 -17.07 1.34 0.29
C PRO A 320 -17.71 2.69 -0.09
N VAL A 321 -18.72 2.70 -0.97
CA VAL A 321 -19.47 3.92 -1.36
C VAL A 321 -20.10 4.61 -0.16
N PHE A 322 -20.47 3.86 0.90
CA PHE A 322 -21.11 4.45 2.10
C PHE A 322 -20.15 4.63 3.28
N LYS A 323 -18.85 4.43 3.07
CA LYS A 323 -17.85 4.69 4.10
C LYS A 323 -17.90 6.16 4.54
N ASN A 324 -18.05 6.38 5.84
CA ASN A 324 -18.16 7.72 6.45
C ASN A 324 -19.34 8.59 5.96
N VAL A 325 -20.41 8.00 5.41
CA VAL A 325 -21.60 8.73 4.94
C VAL A 325 -22.67 8.83 6.03
N PHE A 326 -22.81 7.78 6.84
CA PHE A 326 -23.84 7.68 7.86
C PHE A 326 -23.22 7.45 9.24
N ASP A 327 -23.46 8.36 10.18
CA ASP A 327 -23.03 8.21 11.58
C ASP A 327 -23.79 7.10 12.33
N LYS A 328 -25.02 6.79 11.88
CA LYS A 328 -25.87 5.72 12.41
C LYS A 328 -26.64 5.06 11.28
N GLN A 329 -26.98 3.78 11.46
CA GLN A 329 -27.91 3.12 10.55
C GLN A 329 -29.27 3.84 10.57
N ILE A 330 -29.62 4.43 9.42
CA ILE A 330 -30.92 5.09 9.26
C ILE A 330 -31.94 4.00 9.04
N SER A 331 -32.83 3.80 10.03
CA SER A 331 -33.87 2.77 9.99
C SER A 331 -35.28 3.32 9.69
N ASN A 332 -35.45 4.64 9.65
CA ASN A 332 -36.77 5.27 9.60
C ASN A 332 -36.83 6.33 8.49
N PHE A 333 -36.83 5.91 7.23
CA PHE A 333 -37.08 6.81 6.09
C PHE A 333 -38.14 6.20 5.16
N GLN A 334 -38.86 7.07 4.46
CA GLN A 334 -39.81 6.64 3.44
C GLN A 334 -39.04 6.01 2.28
N TYR A 335 -39.23 4.71 2.08
CA TYR A 335 -38.57 3.97 1.04
C TYR A 335 -38.93 4.51 -0.36
N PRO A 336 -37.93 4.88 -1.17
CA PRO A 336 -38.20 5.25 -2.55
C PRO A 336 -38.71 4.05 -3.33
N LYS A 337 -39.43 4.34 -4.42
CA LYS A 337 -40.01 3.32 -5.28
C LYS A 337 -39.75 3.58 -6.77
N THR A 338 -39.82 2.52 -7.55
CA THR A 338 -39.76 2.57 -9.02
C THR A 338 -40.96 1.80 -9.58
N LYS A 339 -41.61 2.34 -10.63
CA LYS A 339 -42.73 1.68 -11.33
C LYS A 339 -42.25 0.70 -12.39
N VAL A 340 -41.20 1.10 -13.12
CA VAL A 340 -40.52 0.31 -14.15
C VAL A 340 -39.09 0.09 -13.74
N ASN A 341 -38.63 -1.12 -13.86
CA ASN A 341 -37.26 -1.50 -13.49
C ASN A 341 -36.75 -2.65 -14.35
N PHE A 342 -35.44 -2.80 -14.44
CA PHE A 342 -34.77 -3.89 -15.13
C PHE A 342 -34.24 -4.89 -14.11
N ASP A 343 -34.39 -6.17 -14.38
CA ASP A 343 -33.66 -7.21 -13.66
C ASP A 343 -32.25 -7.35 -14.21
N PHE A 344 -31.34 -7.79 -13.35
CA PHE A 344 -29.96 -8.06 -13.70
C PHE A 344 -29.59 -9.54 -13.56
N ASN A 345 -28.72 -10.03 -14.45
CA ASN A 345 -27.79 -11.10 -14.12
C ASN A 345 -26.57 -10.44 -13.47
N TYR A 346 -26.18 -10.92 -12.27
CA TYR A 346 -25.24 -10.18 -11.47
C TYR A 346 -24.36 -11.08 -10.60
N PHE A 347 -23.06 -10.75 -10.57
CA PHE A 347 -22.05 -11.41 -9.73
C PHE A 347 -21.29 -10.34 -8.94
N GLY A 348 -21.73 -10.07 -7.68
CA GLY A 348 -21.06 -9.08 -6.83
C GLY A 348 -21.95 -8.51 -5.71
N ALA A 349 -21.47 -7.48 -4.99
CA ALA A 349 -22.21 -6.84 -3.90
C ALA A 349 -22.99 -5.62 -4.40
N SER A 350 -24.31 -5.58 -4.18
CA SER A 350 -25.16 -4.41 -4.47
C SER A 350 -24.78 -3.24 -3.57
N ILE A 351 -25.00 -2.02 -4.06
CA ILE A 351 -24.91 -0.79 -3.26
C ILE A 351 -26.25 -0.50 -2.61
N LEU A 352 -27.31 -0.55 -3.42
CA LEU A 352 -28.69 -0.44 -2.98
C LEU A 352 -29.51 -1.60 -3.58
N SER A 353 -30.48 -2.13 -2.83
CA SER A 353 -31.36 -3.21 -3.30
C SER A 353 -32.82 -2.93 -3.01
N TYR A 354 -33.68 -3.57 -3.80
CA TYR A 354 -35.11 -3.61 -3.59
C TYR A 354 -35.48 -4.53 -2.43
N GLN A 355 -36.77 -4.51 -2.08
CA GLN A 355 -37.37 -5.35 -1.03
C GLN A 355 -37.24 -6.86 -1.29
N ASP A 356 -37.22 -7.27 -2.57
CA ASP A 356 -37.05 -8.64 -3.01
C ASP A 356 -35.56 -9.03 -3.13
N GLN A 357 -34.66 -8.19 -2.63
CA GLN A 357 -33.17 -8.32 -2.68
C GLN A 357 -32.57 -8.16 -4.08
N SER A 358 -33.40 -7.95 -5.12
CA SER A 358 -32.85 -7.62 -6.43
C SER A 358 -32.11 -6.27 -6.39
N PRO A 359 -31.02 -6.12 -7.17
CA PRO A 359 -30.22 -4.91 -7.10
C PRO A 359 -30.92 -3.70 -7.72
N PHE A 360 -30.81 -2.53 -7.05
CA PHE A 360 -31.21 -1.23 -7.61
C PHE A 360 -30.00 -0.45 -8.15
N LEU A 361 -28.91 -0.45 -7.40
CA LEU A 361 -27.65 0.18 -7.80
C LEU A 361 -26.50 -0.79 -7.58
N GLN A 362 -25.64 -0.91 -8.59
CA GLN A 362 -24.47 -1.80 -8.60
C GLN A 362 -23.25 -1.11 -9.14
N SER A 363 -22.09 -1.73 -8.94
CA SER A 363 -20.85 -1.32 -9.56
C SER A 363 -20.08 -2.49 -10.17
N ALA A 364 -19.34 -2.19 -11.22
CA ALA A 364 -18.33 -3.07 -11.81
C ALA A 364 -17.06 -2.29 -12.08
N ASN A 365 -15.93 -2.98 -12.10
CA ASN A 365 -14.68 -2.40 -12.57
C ASN A 365 -14.55 -2.63 -14.07
N LEU A 366 -14.02 -1.64 -14.78
CA LEU A 366 -13.64 -1.76 -16.18
C LEU A 366 -12.26 -1.13 -16.36
N GLY A 367 -11.25 -1.97 -16.59
CA GLY A 367 -9.87 -1.52 -16.55
C GLY A 367 -9.49 -0.98 -15.17
N THR A 368 -9.04 0.26 -15.11
CA THR A 368 -8.73 0.98 -13.85
C THR A 368 -9.86 1.88 -13.38
N GLY A 369 -10.97 1.97 -14.11
CA GLY A 369 -12.13 2.79 -13.75
C GLY A 369 -13.31 1.99 -13.23
N LYS A 370 -14.41 2.70 -12.98
CA LYS A 370 -15.63 2.14 -12.39
C LYS A 370 -16.86 2.44 -13.25
N VAL A 371 -17.76 1.47 -13.31
CA VAL A 371 -19.06 1.62 -13.94
C VAL A 371 -20.13 1.38 -12.88
N PHE A 372 -20.97 2.38 -12.61
CA PHE A 372 -22.13 2.28 -11.73
C PHE A 372 -23.39 2.17 -12.59
N VAL A 373 -24.28 1.25 -12.22
CA VAL A 373 -25.43 0.91 -13.04
C VAL A 373 -26.68 0.90 -12.17
N PHE A 374 -27.66 1.74 -12.54
CA PHE A 374 -28.99 1.73 -11.97
C PHE A 374 -29.90 0.74 -12.71
N SER A 375 -30.82 0.13 -11.99
CA SER A 375 -31.82 -0.79 -12.59
C SER A 375 -33.05 -0.10 -13.12
N ALA A 376 -33.22 1.20 -12.90
CA ALA A 376 -34.44 1.91 -13.24
C ALA A 376 -34.16 3.36 -13.68
N PRO A 377 -35.05 3.93 -14.52
CA PRO A 377 -35.11 5.37 -14.74
C PRO A 377 -35.39 6.10 -13.44
N LEU A 378 -34.77 7.25 -13.25
CA LEU A 378 -34.89 8.07 -12.03
C LEU A 378 -35.82 9.28 -12.22
N ASN A 379 -36.36 9.52 -13.42
CA ASN A 379 -37.31 10.62 -13.64
C ASN A 379 -38.56 10.51 -12.73
N SER A 380 -39.19 11.64 -12.46
CA SER A 380 -40.34 11.73 -11.52
C SER A 380 -41.56 10.87 -11.90
N ASP A 381 -41.72 10.53 -13.18
CA ASP A 381 -42.81 9.69 -13.65
C ASP A 381 -42.62 8.23 -13.24
N ASN A 382 -41.38 7.79 -13.15
CA ASN A 382 -41.02 6.43 -12.80
C ASN A 382 -40.64 6.25 -11.32
N SER A 383 -39.96 7.21 -10.72
CA SER A 383 -39.40 7.03 -9.38
C SER A 383 -39.48 8.31 -8.54
N ASN A 384 -39.65 8.15 -7.25
CA ASN A 384 -39.51 9.23 -6.26
C ASN A 384 -38.12 9.22 -5.60
N PHE A 385 -37.12 8.52 -6.17
CA PHE A 385 -35.77 8.45 -5.63
C PHE A 385 -35.11 9.81 -5.56
N GLN A 386 -35.40 10.73 -6.52
CA GLN A 386 -34.91 12.10 -6.52
C GLN A 386 -35.39 12.94 -5.32
N GLN A 387 -36.51 12.52 -4.65
CA GLN A 387 -37.06 13.17 -3.45
C GLN A 387 -36.58 12.50 -2.15
N SER A 388 -35.87 11.38 -2.29
CA SER A 388 -35.36 10.63 -1.13
C SER A 388 -34.13 11.31 -0.53
N PRO A 389 -33.93 11.25 0.79
CA PRO A 389 -32.67 11.64 1.44
C PRO A 389 -31.44 10.92 0.92
N LEU A 390 -31.62 9.79 0.22
CA LEU A 390 -30.50 9.02 -0.35
C LEU A 390 -29.92 9.60 -1.63
N ILE A 391 -30.63 10.50 -2.34
CA ILE A 391 -30.18 10.98 -3.65
C ILE A 391 -28.84 11.72 -3.56
N VAL A 392 -28.72 12.64 -2.61
CA VAL A 392 -27.51 13.45 -2.43
C VAL A 392 -26.32 12.58 -2.03
N PRO A 393 -26.36 11.79 -0.93
CA PRO A 393 -25.20 11.00 -0.52
C PRO A 393 -24.80 9.96 -1.56
N VAL A 394 -25.76 9.37 -2.29
CA VAL A 394 -25.44 8.40 -3.34
C VAL A 394 -24.68 9.09 -4.48
N PHE A 395 -25.27 10.08 -5.15
CA PHE A 395 -24.63 10.71 -6.31
C PHE A 395 -23.34 11.44 -5.95
N TYR A 396 -23.29 12.08 -4.79
CA TYR A 396 -22.08 12.71 -4.27
C TYR A 396 -20.94 11.70 -4.17
N LYS A 397 -21.20 10.54 -3.55
CA LYS A 397 -20.17 9.48 -3.38
C LYS A 397 -19.83 8.76 -4.68
N LEU A 398 -20.76 8.58 -5.60
CA LEU A 398 -20.46 8.01 -6.91
C LEU A 398 -19.51 8.89 -7.72
N ALA A 399 -19.56 10.20 -7.54
CA ALA A 399 -18.67 11.16 -8.20
C ALA A 399 -17.43 11.54 -7.39
N GLN A 400 -17.42 11.25 -6.08
CA GLN A 400 -16.29 11.60 -5.22
C GLN A 400 -15.07 10.76 -5.60
N ASN A 401 -13.99 11.42 -5.97
CA ASN A 401 -12.69 10.80 -6.15
C ASN A 401 -11.87 11.01 -4.86
N GLU A 402 -11.87 10.00 -3.98
CA GLU A 402 -11.11 10.05 -2.72
C GLU A 402 -9.60 10.25 -2.95
N GLU A 403 -9.09 9.85 -4.11
CA GLU A 403 -7.69 9.99 -4.48
C GLU A 403 -7.30 11.46 -4.71
N LYS A 404 -8.25 12.32 -5.14
CA LYS A 404 -7.96 13.75 -5.40
C LYS A 404 -7.93 14.64 -4.15
N ASN A 405 -8.77 14.32 -3.16
CA ASN A 405 -9.03 15.21 -2.02
C ASN A 405 -8.65 14.59 -0.67
N GLY A 406 -7.91 13.49 -0.70
CA GLY A 406 -7.47 12.75 0.49
C GLY A 406 -6.09 13.16 1.00
N ILE A 407 -5.69 12.50 2.08
CA ILE A 407 -4.30 12.56 2.55
C ILE A 407 -3.43 11.69 1.64
N ILE A 408 -2.38 12.27 1.13
CA ILE A 408 -1.36 11.61 0.34
C ILE A 408 -0.21 11.25 1.27
N ALA A 409 -0.20 10.00 1.72
CA ALA A 409 0.86 9.43 2.55
C ALA A 409 1.03 7.96 2.15
N ARG A 410 2.13 7.65 1.50
CA ARG A 410 2.41 6.31 0.97
C ARG A 410 3.46 5.60 1.81
N THR A 411 3.32 4.30 1.94
CA THR A 411 4.35 3.45 2.55
C THR A 411 5.36 3.04 1.47
N ILE A 412 6.65 3.20 1.75
CA ILE A 412 7.73 2.78 0.86
C ILE A 412 7.68 1.26 0.70
N GLY A 413 7.88 0.77 -0.53
CA GLY A 413 7.79 -0.65 -0.87
C GLY A 413 6.36 -1.19 -1.02
N ASN A 414 5.32 -0.33 -0.95
CA ASN A 414 3.97 -0.75 -1.28
C ASN A 414 3.84 -0.98 -2.80
N SER A 415 3.36 -2.17 -3.17
CA SER A 415 3.15 -2.56 -4.58
C SER A 415 1.92 -1.95 -5.23
N GLU A 416 1.08 -1.23 -4.48
CA GLU A 416 -0.10 -0.57 -5.05
C GLU A 416 0.30 0.58 -5.97
N PRO A 417 -0.26 0.65 -7.19
CA PRO A 417 0.02 1.75 -8.10
C PRO A 417 -0.33 3.10 -7.51
N TYR A 418 0.48 4.11 -7.83
CA TYR A 418 0.18 5.50 -7.50
C TYR A 418 -0.39 6.21 -8.72
N PHE A 419 -1.51 6.89 -8.56
CA PHE A 419 -2.18 7.63 -9.63
C PHE A 419 -2.01 9.13 -9.42
N VAL A 420 -1.51 9.81 -10.45
CA VAL A 420 -1.37 11.28 -10.48
C VAL A 420 -2.32 11.82 -11.51
N HIS A 421 -3.21 12.72 -11.11
CA HIS A 421 -4.14 13.38 -12.00
C HIS A 421 -3.44 14.52 -12.76
N THR A 422 -3.23 14.31 -14.04
CA THR A 422 -2.63 15.31 -14.92
C THR A 422 -2.97 15.02 -16.37
N ASN A 423 -3.23 16.09 -17.13
CA ASN A 423 -3.35 16.01 -18.58
C ASN A 423 -1.94 16.02 -19.20
N SER A 424 -1.21 14.93 -19.01
CA SER A 424 0.13 14.80 -19.58
C SER A 424 0.01 14.54 -21.09
N SER A 425 0.83 15.22 -21.89
CA SER A 425 1.04 14.83 -23.29
C SER A 425 1.63 13.42 -23.35
N LYS A 426 1.45 12.71 -24.47
CA LYS A 426 1.97 11.34 -24.65
C LYS A 426 3.47 11.19 -24.34
N ASP A 427 4.23 12.27 -24.40
CA ASP A 427 5.68 12.31 -24.17
C ASP A 427 6.05 12.88 -22.78
N GLY A 428 5.07 13.17 -21.92
CA GLY A 428 5.32 13.72 -20.58
C GLY A 428 5.80 12.65 -19.61
N VAL A 429 7.02 12.81 -19.09
CA VAL A 429 7.60 11.92 -18.07
C VAL A 429 7.53 12.58 -16.70
N LEU A 430 6.81 11.96 -15.77
CA LEU A 430 6.72 12.44 -14.41
C LEU A 430 7.98 12.06 -13.63
N ARG A 431 8.49 13.02 -12.87
CA ARG A 431 9.64 12.87 -11.96
C ARG A 431 9.20 13.18 -10.54
N ILE A 432 9.68 12.39 -9.61
CA ILE A 432 9.45 12.60 -8.17
C ILE A 432 10.77 13.04 -7.56
N LYS A 433 10.77 14.17 -6.86
CA LYS A 433 11.99 14.70 -6.25
C LYS A 433 11.74 15.42 -4.93
N ASN A 434 12.77 15.47 -4.12
CA ASN A 434 12.93 16.38 -2.99
C ASN A 434 14.34 17.01 -3.03
N LYS A 435 14.79 17.64 -1.94
CA LYS A 435 16.11 18.26 -1.87
C LYS A 435 17.28 17.25 -1.93
N LYS A 436 17.04 15.97 -1.64
CA LYS A 436 18.09 14.94 -1.44
C LYS A 436 18.04 13.85 -2.49
N GLU A 437 16.88 13.60 -3.07
CA GLU A 437 16.64 12.45 -3.95
C GLU A 437 15.74 12.83 -5.12
N GLN A 438 16.01 12.26 -6.30
CA GLN A 438 15.17 12.35 -7.48
C GLN A 438 15.13 11.00 -8.18
N PHE A 439 13.94 10.59 -8.62
CA PHE A 439 13.75 9.35 -9.36
C PHE A 439 12.59 9.44 -10.36
N ILE A 440 12.60 8.54 -11.34
CA ILE A 440 11.55 8.39 -12.34
C ILE A 440 10.93 7.01 -12.13
N PRO A 441 9.67 6.92 -11.70
CA PRO A 441 8.97 5.64 -11.56
C PRO A 441 8.64 5.03 -12.92
N VAL A 442 8.36 3.72 -12.95
CA VAL A 442 7.72 3.10 -14.12
C VAL A 442 6.32 3.67 -14.25
N GLN A 443 5.96 4.19 -15.44
CA GLN A 443 4.71 4.92 -15.59
C GLN A 443 3.95 4.55 -16.85
N GLN A 444 2.61 4.60 -16.75
CA GLN A 444 1.67 4.41 -17.83
C GLN A 444 0.72 5.61 -17.88
N ILE A 445 0.70 6.31 -19.02
CA ILE A 445 -0.19 7.45 -19.24
C ILE A 445 -1.59 6.93 -19.58
N LEU A 446 -2.56 7.39 -18.80
CA LEU A 446 -4.01 7.21 -19.02
C LEU A 446 -4.60 8.57 -19.47
N ASN A 447 -5.90 8.64 -19.74
CA ASN A 447 -6.49 9.89 -20.27
C ASN A 447 -6.29 11.11 -19.37
N THR A 448 -6.69 10.99 -18.11
CA THR A 448 -6.68 12.10 -17.14
C THR A 448 -5.72 11.88 -15.99
N LYS A 449 -4.99 10.77 -16.01
CA LYS A 449 -4.06 10.39 -14.95
C LYS A 449 -2.87 9.58 -15.45
N VAL A 450 -1.80 9.60 -14.70
CA VAL A 450 -0.64 8.74 -14.92
C VAL A 450 -0.60 7.72 -13.79
N LYS A 451 -0.57 6.44 -14.17
CA LYS A 451 -0.35 5.32 -13.25
C LYS A 451 1.15 5.13 -13.08
N MET A 452 1.64 5.14 -11.85
CA MET A 452 3.05 4.95 -11.52
C MET A 452 3.25 3.72 -10.64
N ASP A 453 4.27 2.95 -10.96
CA ASP A 453 4.82 1.90 -10.10
C ASP A 453 6.12 2.43 -9.49
N LEU A 454 6.14 2.55 -8.19
CA LEU A 454 7.25 3.17 -7.44
C LEU A 454 8.37 2.16 -7.12
N GLY A 455 8.08 0.85 -7.17
CA GLY A 455 9.04 -0.18 -6.79
C GLY A 455 9.58 0.05 -5.37
N ASN A 456 10.91 0.09 -5.25
CA ASN A 456 11.61 0.32 -3.97
C ASN A 456 12.01 1.79 -3.74
N TYR A 457 11.35 2.74 -4.40
CA TYR A 457 11.58 4.17 -4.20
C TYR A 457 10.46 4.84 -3.41
N PRO A 458 10.78 5.96 -2.71
CA PRO A 458 12.10 6.53 -2.47
C PRO A 458 12.95 5.69 -1.52
N LYS A 459 14.26 6.02 -1.41
CA LYS A 459 15.17 5.33 -0.48
C LYS A 459 15.03 5.81 0.97
N LYS A 460 14.49 7.02 1.19
CA LYS A 460 14.23 7.58 2.52
C LYS A 460 12.83 8.18 2.57
N ASP A 461 12.24 8.13 3.75
CA ASP A 461 10.96 8.79 4.03
C ASP A 461 11.06 10.31 3.88
N GLY A 462 9.92 10.97 3.72
CA GLY A 462 9.89 12.42 3.59
C GLY A 462 8.80 12.94 2.67
N ASN A 463 8.84 14.24 2.52
CA ASN A 463 8.02 15.00 1.61
C ASN A 463 8.71 15.12 0.26
N PHE A 464 7.95 14.88 -0.82
CA PHE A 464 8.39 14.94 -2.21
C PHE A 464 7.40 15.72 -3.06
N GLU A 465 7.86 16.13 -4.22
CA GLU A 465 7.07 16.83 -5.22
C GLU A 465 7.12 16.08 -6.55
N ILE A 466 6.00 16.02 -7.24
CA ILE A 466 5.86 15.42 -8.56
C ILE A 466 5.89 16.51 -9.61
N PHE A 467 6.74 16.32 -10.61
CA PHE A 467 6.94 17.24 -11.72
C PHE A 467 6.65 16.58 -13.06
N ASN A 468 6.02 17.32 -13.95
CA ASN A 468 5.99 17.04 -15.38
C ASN A 468 6.94 18.05 -16.06
N ASN A 469 8.08 17.57 -16.53
CA ASN A 469 9.21 18.42 -16.90
C ASN A 469 9.58 19.36 -15.72
N ASP A 470 9.40 20.67 -15.86
CA ASP A 470 9.70 21.66 -14.81
C ASP A 470 8.45 22.20 -14.10
N ILE A 471 7.26 21.71 -14.49
CA ILE A 471 5.99 22.13 -13.89
C ILE A 471 5.67 21.19 -12.73
N LYS A 472 5.53 21.74 -11.53
CA LYS A 472 5.07 20.99 -10.37
C LYS A 472 3.59 20.65 -10.53
N ILE A 473 3.27 19.36 -10.37
CA ILE A 473 1.90 18.83 -10.48
C ILE A 473 1.25 18.71 -9.11
N GLU A 474 1.92 17.99 -8.18
CA GLU A 474 1.38 17.79 -6.83
C GLU A 474 2.47 17.49 -5.80
N ASN A 475 2.08 17.55 -4.53
CA ASN A 475 2.90 17.08 -3.40
C ASN A 475 2.56 15.63 -3.08
N CYS A 476 3.57 14.85 -2.71
CA CYS A 476 3.39 13.51 -2.18
C CYS A 476 4.30 13.27 -0.97
N SER A 477 3.94 12.31 -0.15
CA SER A 477 4.69 12.01 1.06
C SER A 477 4.87 10.50 1.21
N PHE A 478 6.03 10.10 1.68
CA PHE A 478 6.40 8.70 1.86
C PHE A 478 6.86 8.43 3.28
N ASN A 479 6.49 7.27 3.79
CA ASN A 479 6.79 6.83 5.15
C ASN A 479 7.36 5.42 5.15
N TYR A 480 8.20 5.09 6.11
CA TYR A 480 8.62 3.72 6.35
C TYR A 480 7.44 2.87 6.81
N ASN A 481 7.51 1.57 6.56
CA ASN A 481 6.53 0.61 7.04
C ASN A 481 6.57 0.54 8.58
N ARG A 482 5.41 0.47 9.22
CA ARG A 482 5.26 0.42 10.69
C ARG A 482 5.20 -1.00 11.25
N VAL A 483 5.38 -2.01 10.43
CA VAL A 483 5.39 -3.43 10.87
C VAL A 483 6.48 -3.67 11.92
N GLU A 484 7.62 -2.99 11.83
CA GLU A 484 8.74 -3.12 12.76
C GLU A 484 8.67 -2.19 13.98
N SER A 485 7.62 -1.39 14.12
CA SER A 485 7.47 -0.44 15.25
C SER A 485 7.25 -1.12 16.61
N ASN A 486 6.78 -2.37 16.63
CA ASN A 486 6.73 -3.14 17.86
C ASN A 486 8.07 -3.82 18.15
N PRO A 487 8.90 -3.33 19.09
CA PRO A 487 10.21 -3.93 19.35
C PRO A 487 10.15 -5.31 20.00
N PHE A 488 8.99 -5.72 20.54
CA PHE A 488 8.82 -6.94 21.35
C PHE A 488 8.24 -8.12 20.58
N GLU A 489 7.60 -7.86 19.44
CA GLU A 489 6.87 -8.88 18.69
C GLU A 489 7.79 -9.54 17.67
N ALA A 490 8.39 -10.66 18.05
CA ALA A 490 8.91 -11.64 17.13
C ALA A 490 8.27 -12.97 17.48
N ASP A 491 7.56 -13.61 16.54
CA ASP A 491 7.13 -14.99 16.72
C ASP A 491 8.36 -15.90 16.61
N GLN A 492 8.95 -16.22 17.76
CA GLN A 492 10.18 -16.98 17.85
C GLN A 492 9.95 -18.50 17.97
N LYS A 493 8.70 -18.99 17.85
CA LYS A 493 8.39 -20.43 17.97
C LYS A 493 9.14 -21.28 16.93
N TRP A 494 9.40 -20.72 15.76
CA TRP A 494 10.15 -21.38 14.70
C TRP A 494 11.65 -21.55 15.02
N LEU A 495 12.20 -20.76 15.94
CA LEU A 495 13.62 -20.80 16.32
C LEU A 495 14.03 -22.14 16.95
N SER A 496 13.11 -22.84 17.62
CA SER A 496 13.41 -24.15 18.23
C SER A 496 13.80 -25.22 17.21
N GLU A 497 13.54 -25.01 15.93
CA GLU A 497 13.89 -25.93 14.84
C GLU A 497 15.30 -25.67 14.26
N TYR A 498 15.99 -24.59 14.69
CA TYR A 498 17.27 -24.16 14.15
C TYR A 498 18.32 -23.98 15.24
N GLN A 499 19.59 -24.10 14.84
CA GLN A 499 20.70 -23.81 15.74
C GLN A 499 20.73 -22.32 16.09
N GLN A 500 20.91 -22.02 17.36
CA GLN A 500 21.00 -20.65 17.87
C GLN A 500 22.33 -20.47 18.58
N ILE A 501 22.88 -19.26 18.46
CA ILE A 501 24.11 -18.84 19.12
C ILE A 501 23.92 -17.50 19.82
N ASP A 502 24.59 -17.34 20.95
CA ASP A 502 24.55 -16.11 21.75
C ASP A 502 25.56 -15.06 21.27
N SER A 503 26.59 -15.47 20.52
CA SER A 503 27.66 -14.60 20.03
C SER A 503 28.13 -15.07 18.65
N ILE A 504 28.48 -14.13 17.78
CA ILE A 504 29.04 -14.38 16.45
C ILE A 504 30.36 -15.18 16.54
N ASN A 505 31.14 -14.93 17.60
CA ASN A 505 32.40 -15.66 17.83
C ASN A 505 32.20 -17.18 17.93
N THR A 506 31.14 -17.63 18.62
CA THR A 506 30.85 -19.07 18.76
C THR A 506 30.57 -19.76 17.42
N PHE A 507 30.06 -19.04 16.45
CA PHE A 507 29.86 -19.57 15.08
C PHE A 507 31.21 -19.83 14.39
N PHE A 508 32.13 -18.87 14.43
CA PHE A 508 33.43 -19.03 13.79
C PHE A 508 34.30 -20.08 14.50
N ASP A 509 34.23 -20.16 15.83
CA ASP A 509 34.92 -21.17 16.62
C ASP A 509 34.41 -22.59 16.24
N SER A 510 33.09 -22.76 16.05
CA SER A 510 32.52 -24.06 15.64
C SER A 510 33.01 -24.48 14.24
N ILE A 511 33.03 -23.55 13.28
CA ILE A 511 33.54 -23.84 11.93
C ILE A 511 35.03 -24.18 11.97
N GLN A 512 35.85 -23.49 12.76
CA GLN A 512 37.26 -23.79 12.89
C GLN A 512 37.49 -25.17 13.53
N THR A 513 36.69 -25.52 14.52
CA THR A 513 36.77 -26.85 15.19
C THR A 513 36.39 -27.97 14.21
N GLU A 514 35.28 -27.81 13.47
CA GLU A 514 34.89 -28.80 12.45
C GLU A 514 35.94 -28.94 11.33
N ASN A 515 36.55 -27.85 10.90
CA ASN A 515 37.62 -27.89 9.91
C ASN A 515 38.88 -28.57 10.45
N ASN A 516 39.24 -28.38 11.73
CA ASN A 516 40.36 -29.04 12.36
C ASN A 516 40.08 -30.52 12.54
N ASP A 517 38.90 -30.92 13.01
CA ASP A 517 38.50 -32.30 13.14
C ASP A 517 38.50 -33.05 11.80
N SER A 518 38.07 -32.36 10.72
CA SER A 518 38.15 -32.92 9.37
C SER A 518 39.59 -33.16 8.87
N GLN A 519 40.60 -32.58 9.52
CA GLN A 519 42.01 -32.79 9.17
C GLN A 519 42.72 -33.87 10.02
N ILE A 520 42.12 -34.32 11.12
CA ILE A 520 42.71 -35.31 12.02
C ILE A 520 43.00 -36.63 11.30
N TRP A 521 42.20 -37.00 10.29
CA TRP A 521 42.46 -38.22 9.48
C TRP A 521 43.83 -38.17 8.78
N LYS A 522 44.38 -36.98 8.46
CA LYS A 522 45.69 -36.81 7.86
C LYS A 522 46.79 -37.29 8.81
N TRP A 523 46.62 -37.02 10.10
CA TRP A 523 47.54 -37.49 11.11
C TRP A 523 47.45 -39.04 11.27
N PHE A 524 46.25 -39.59 11.22
CA PHE A 524 46.09 -41.05 11.21
C PHE A 524 46.75 -41.70 9.99
N LEU A 525 46.67 -41.07 8.83
CA LEU A 525 47.33 -41.52 7.61
C LEU A 525 48.85 -41.45 7.75
N ILE A 526 49.39 -40.34 8.28
CA ILE A 526 50.80 -40.16 8.55
C ILE A 526 51.29 -41.22 9.53
N PHE A 527 50.59 -41.48 10.62
CA PHE A 527 50.93 -42.51 11.59
C PHE A 527 50.84 -43.92 10.97
N ALA A 528 49.84 -44.20 10.16
CA ALA A 528 49.74 -45.50 9.47
C ALA A 528 50.94 -45.73 8.53
N VAL A 529 51.35 -44.71 7.76
CA VAL A 529 52.57 -44.80 6.91
C VAL A 529 53.81 -44.97 7.77
N LEU A 530 53.92 -44.27 8.90
CA LEU A 530 55.09 -44.39 9.81
C LEU A 530 55.16 -45.76 10.46
N PHE A 531 54.02 -46.39 10.85
CA PHE A 531 53.95 -47.74 11.34
C PHE A 531 54.35 -48.77 10.28
N LEU A 532 53.94 -48.62 9.02
CA LEU A 532 54.35 -49.47 7.91
C LEU A 532 55.85 -49.36 7.65
N LEU A 533 56.41 -48.15 7.73
CA LEU A 533 57.88 -47.94 7.60
C LEU A 533 58.64 -48.55 8.76
N THR A 534 58.16 -48.44 9.99
CA THR A 534 58.78 -49.09 11.15
C THR A 534 58.68 -50.62 11.08
N GLU A 535 57.57 -51.18 10.65
CA GLU A 535 57.38 -52.61 10.42
C GLU A 535 58.37 -53.10 9.36
N THR A 536 58.50 -52.43 8.21
CA THR A 536 59.43 -52.80 7.16
C THR A 536 60.90 -52.67 7.63
N ALA A 537 61.22 -51.66 8.44
CA ALA A 537 62.54 -51.54 9.05
C ALA A 537 62.83 -52.68 10.03
N ILE A 538 61.90 -53.05 10.91
CA ILE A 538 62.04 -54.16 11.85
C ILE A 538 62.25 -55.46 11.09
N ILE A 539 61.44 -55.74 10.07
CA ILE A 539 61.58 -56.95 9.24
C ILE A 539 62.95 -57.05 8.54
N ARG A 540 63.51 -55.89 8.16
CA ARG A 540 64.78 -55.82 7.42
C ARG A 540 66.02 -55.80 8.31
N PHE A 541 65.95 -55.29 9.53
CA PHE A 541 67.12 -55.08 10.40
C PHE A 541 67.11 -55.98 11.65
N VAL A 542 65.98 -56.60 12.01
CA VAL A 542 65.87 -57.54 13.13
C VAL A 542 65.79 -59.00 12.63
N LYS A 543 66.75 -59.40 11.77
CA LYS A 543 67.00 -60.77 11.40
C LYS A 543 68.15 -61.29 12.22
#